data_0a190d4dc1a1fbf752c71b88bf2bcce4
#
_entry.id   0a190d4dc1a1fbf752c71b88bf2bcce4
#
_cell.length_a   1.000
_cell.length_b   1.000
_cell.length_c   1.000
_cell.angle_alpha   90.00
_cell.angle_beta   90.00
_cell.angle_gamma   90.00
#
_symmetry.space_group_name_H-M   'P 1'
#
loop_
_entity.id
_entity.type
_entity.pdbx_description
1 polymer ?
#
loop_
_entity_poly.entity_id
_entity_poly.type
_entity_poly.pdbx_seq_one_letter_code
_entity_poly.pdbx_strand_id
1 'polypeptide(L)'
;MTAQAGDTIRFRVSSGAPHAIAFEPAGLPPTVRGLLQRALGERTADLQGPVLSRVGMEYRFVVPRVPSGRYRFYSTPHRAYEMIGELIVN
;
A
#
# COMPACT_ATOMS: atom_id res chain seq x y z
N MET A 1 -0.56 3.05 10.99
CA MET A 1 -1.76 2.22 11.26
C MET A 1 -1.36 0.83 11.65
N THR A 2 -2.15 0.17 12.43
CA THR A 2 -1.87 -1.17 12.96
C THR A 2 -2.93 -2.14 12.49
N ALA A 3 -2.51 -3.31 12.01
CA ALA A 3 -3.43 -4.32 11.48
C ALA A 3 -2.88 -5.73 11.70
N GLN A 4 -3.75 -6.71 11.45
CA GLN A 4 -3.40 -8.13 11.46
C GLN A 4 -3.63 -8.71 10.08
N ALA A 5 -3.00 -9.85 9.79
CA ALA A 5 -3.26 -10.57 8.55
C ALA A 5 -4.76 -10.87 8.42
N GLY A 6 -5.31 -10.61 7.25
CA GLY A 6 -6.73 -10.77 6.97
C GLY A 6 -7.56 -9.50 7.14
N ASP A 7 -7.03 -8.49 7.82
CA ASP A 7 -7.72 -7.21 7.94
C ASP A 7 -7.79 -6.52 6.58
N THR A 8 -8.88 -5.79 6.35
CA THR A 8 -9.05 -4.98 5.14
C THR A 8 -8.76 -3.53 5.45
N ILE A 9 -7.84 -2.94 4.70
CA ILE A 9 -7.51 -1.52 4.78
C ILE A 9 -8.10 -0.82 3.57
N ARG A 10 -8.77 0.31 3.80
CA ARG A 10 -9.35 1.10 2.72
C ARG A 10 -8.58 2.40 2.56
N PHE A 11 -8.17 2.66 1.33
CA PHE A 11 -7.57 3.93 0.95
C PHE A 11 -8.58 4.70 0.11
N ARG A 12 -8.90 5.91 0.52
CA ARG A 12 -9.85 6.76 -0.19
C ARG A 12 -9.20 8.07 -0.56
N VAL A 13 -9.40 8.48 -1.79
CA VAL A 13 -8.90 9.77 -2.27
C VAL A 13 -9.83 10.87 -1.79
N SER A 14 -9.32 11.73 -0.92
CA SER A 14 -10.07 12.89 -0.43
C SER A 14 -9.68 14.18 -1.18
N SER A 15 -8.45 14.25 -1.70
CA SER A 15 -7.97 15.40 -2.45
C SER A 15 -6.70 15.02 -3.21
N GLY A 16 -6.27 15.86 -4.15
CA GLY A 16 -4.98 15.70 -4.81
C GLY A 16 -4.85 14.49 -5.73
N ALA A 17 -5.93 14.02 -6.33
CA ALA A 17 -5.86 12.93 -7.29
C ALA A 17 -4.97 13.32 -8.49
N PRO A 18 -4.32 12.34 -9.16
CA PRO A 18 -4.40 10.89 -8.92
C PRO A 18 -3.48 10.41 -7.79
N HIS A 19 -3.82 9.26 -7.22
CA HIS A 19 -3.00 8.60 -6.21
C HIS A 19 -2.86 7.12 -6.53
N ALA A 20 -1.74 6.52 -6.14
CA ALA A 20 -1.57 5.07 -6.09
C ALA A 20 -0.76 4.75 -4.85
N ILE A 21 -1.10 3.66 -4.18
CA ILE A 21 -0.39 3.22 -2.98
C ILE A 21 0.73 2.28 -3.38
N ALA A 22 1.94 2.57 -2.93
CA ALA A 22 3.11 1.74 -3.20
C ALA A 22 3.87 1.45 -1.91
N PHE A 23 4.35 0.22 -1.75
CA PHE A 23 5.18 -0.14 -0.61
C PHE A 23 6.65 0.09 -0.94
N GLU A 24 7.41 0.50 0.08
CA GLU A 24 8.86 0.68 -0.03
C GLU A 24 9.53 -0.70 -0.12
N PRO A 25 10.27 -0.99 -1.19
CA PRO A 25 10.90 -2.30 -1.34
C PRO A 25 12.15 -2.50 -0.49
N ALA A 26 12.76 -1.44 0.01
CA ALA A 26 14.01 -1.53 0.74
C ALA A 26 13.86 -2.39 1.99
N GLY A 27 14.73 -3.37 2.14
CA GLY A 27 14.75 -4.25 3.30
C GLY A 27 13.71 -5.36 3.29
N LEU A 28 12.91 -5.50 2.25
CA LEU A 28 11.92 -6.57 2.17
C LEU A 28 12.52 -7.86 1.61
N PRO A 29 12.40 -8.99 2.33
CA PRO A 29 12.77 -10.29 1.77
C PRO A 29 11.92 -10.63 0.53
N PRO A 30 12.45 -11.43 -0.42
CA PRO A 30 11.69 -11.77 -1.63
C PRO A 30 10.32 -12.40 -1.37
N THR A 31 10.22 -13.24 -0.33
CA THR A 31 8.95 -13.86 0.04
C THR A 31 7.92 -12.82 0.45
N VAL A 32 8.32 -11.86 1.27
CA VAL A 32 7.44 -10.78 1.73
C VAL A 32 7.02 -9.89 0.57
N ARG A 33 7.97 -9.54 -0.33
CA ARG A 33 7.66 -8.78 -1.52
C ARG A 33 6.60 -9.46 -2.36
N GLY A 34 6.73 -10.76 -2.56
CA GLY A 34 5.77 -11.54 -3.32
C GLY A 34 4.37 -11.54 -2.71
N LEU A 35 4.29 -11.65 -1.40
CA LEU A 35 3.01 -11.60 -0.69
C LEU A 35 2.36 -10.23 -0.79
N LEU A 36 3.11 -9.16 -0.60
CA LEU A 36 2.59 -7.80 -0.72
C LEU A 36 2.14 -7.50 -2.15
N GLN A 37 2.94 -7.92 -3.13
CA GLN A 37 2.62 -7.71 -4.53
C GLN A 37 1.34 -8.43 -4.94
N ARG A 38 1.16 -9.65 -4.46
CA ARG A 38 -0.05 -10.43 -4.72
C ARG A 38 -1.26 -9.80 -4.04
N ALA A 39 -1.10 -9.29 -2.81
CA ALA A 39 -2.17 -8.64 -2.07
C ALA A 39 -2.62 -7.32 -2.72
N LEU A 40 -1.71 -6.62 -3.39
CA LEU A 40 -2.04 -5.40 -4.13
C LEU A 40 -2.94 -5.69 -5.33
N GLY A 41 -2.93 -6.93 -5.83
CA GLY A 41 -3.75 -7.34 -6.95
C GLY A 41 -3.32 -6.68 -8.25
N GLU A 42 -4.25 -6.01 -8.93
CA GLU A 42 -3.95 -5.26 -10.13
C GLU A 42 -3.00 -4.11 -9.79
N ARG A 43 -1.89 -4.01 -10.55
CA ARG A 43 -0.85 -3.06 -10.23
C ARG A 43 -0.33 -2.37 -11.48
N THR A 44 0.17 -1.14 -11.29
CA THR A 44 0.78 -0.36 -12.37
C THR A 44 2.31 -0.46 -12.38
N ALA A 45 2.89 -0.87 -11.25
CA ALA A 45 4.34 -1.07 -11.09
C ALA A 45 4.59 -2.04 -9.93
N ASP A 46 5.86 -2.42 -9.71
CA ASP A 46 6.22 -3.28 -8.59
C ASP A 46 5.81 -2.69 -7.26
N LEU A 47 5.10 -3.46 -6.45
CA LEU A 47 4.61 -3.07 -5.13
C LEU A 47 3.71 -1.83 -5.15
N GLN A 48 3.11 -1.53 -6.30
CA GLN A 48 2.20 -0.40 -6.47
C GLN A 48 0.83 -0.89 -6.92
N GLY A 49 -0.20 -0.47 -6.22
CA GLY A 49 -1.59 -0.81 -6.54
C GLY A 49 -2.15 -0.01 -7.71
N PRO A 50 -3.46 -0.13 -7.96
CA PRO A 50 -4.10 0.60 -9.06
C PRO A 50 -4.10 2.11 -8.81
N VAL A 51 -4.16 2.87 -9.90
CA VAL A 51 -4.23 4.34 -9.82
C VAL A 51 -5.67 4.76 -9.49
N LEU A 52 -5.81 5.55 -8.45
CA LEU A 52 -7.08 6.16 -8.07
C LEU A 52 -7.11 7.56 -8.66
N SER A 53 -7.84 7.73 -9.76
CA SER A 53 -7.75 8.90 -10.62
C SER A 53 -8.68 10.05 -10.23
N ARG A 54 -9.63 9.82 -9.33
CA ARG A 54 -10.63 10.82 -8.96
C ARG A 54 -10.88 10.83 -7.46
N VAL A 55 -11.23 12.00 -6.93
CA VAL A 55 -11.70 12.16 -5.56
C VAL A 55 -12.93 11.26 -5.33
N GLY A 56 -12.94 10.57 -4.21
CA GLY A 56 -14.01 9.62 -3.85
C GLY A 56 -13.73 8.19 -4.24
N MET A 57 -12.75 7.92 -5.11
CA MET A 57 -12.35 6.56 -5.41
C MET A 57 -11.73 5.89 -4.19
N GLU A 58 -11.95 4.59 -4.08
CA GLU A 58 -11.52 3.79 -2.94
C GLU A 58 -10.80 2.56 -3.41
N TYR A 59 -9.74 2.18 -2.69
CA TYR A 59 -9.00 0.96 -2.91
C TYR A 59 -8.94 0.16 -1.61
N ARG A 60 -9.29 -1.12 -1.69
CA ARG A 60 -9.27 -2.03 -0.55
C ARG A 60 -8.07 -2.96 -0.66
N PHE A 61 -7.33 -3.06 0.43
CA PHE A 61 -6.14 -3.88 0.53
C PHE A 61 -6.31 -4.84 1.71
N VAL A 62 -6.26 -6.15 1.42
CA VAL A 62 -6.31 -7.17 2.47
C VAL A 62 -4.88 -7.48 2.91
N VAL A 63 -4.62 -7.32 4.20
CA VAL A 63 -3.29 -7.54 4.77
C VAL A 63 -2.89 -9.01 4.60
N PRO A 64 -1.79 -9.30 3.89
CA PRO A 64 -1.34 -10.67 3.70
C PRO A 64 -0.64 -11.21 4.95
N ARG A 65 -0.35 -12.50 4.94
CA ARG A 65 0.37 -13.16 6.03
C ARG A 65 1.86 -12.87 5.93
N VAL A 66 2.24 -11.67 6.31
CA VAL A 66 3.64 -11.26 6.40
C VAL A 66 4.10 -11.27 7.86
N PRO A 67 5.41 -11.38 8.13
CA PRO A 67 5.92 -11.31 9.49
C PRO A 67 5.50 -10.03 10.21
N SER A 68 5.36 -10.09 11.51
CA SER A 68 5.13 -8.91 12.33
C SER A 68 6.24 -7.91 12.10
N GLY A 69 5.88 -6.65 11.94
CA GLY A 69 6.85 -5.60 11.66
C GLY A 69 6.21 -4.37 11.07
N ARG A 70 7.06 -3.50 10.56
CA ARG A 70 6.67 -2.22 9.98
C ARG A 70 6.93 -2.21 8.49
N TYR A 71 5.91 -1.84 7.74
CA TYR A 71 5.95 -1.80 6.27
C TYR A 71 5.61 -0.40 5.82
N ARG A 72 6.60 0.30 5.30
CA ARG A 72 6.41 1.68 4.85
C ARG A 72 5.74 1.70 3.49
N PHE A 73 4.78 2.59 3.32
CA PHE A 73 4.16 2.85 2.02
C PHE A 73 4.09 4.34 1.75
N TYR A 74 3.85 4.70 0.51
CA TYR A 74 3.72 6.08 0.08
C TYR A 74 2.70 6.19 -1.04
N SER A 75 2.19 7.39 -1.23
CA SER A 75 1.27 7.68 -2.33
C SER A 75 2.04 8.27 -3.50
N THR A 76 1.98 7.63 -4.65
CA THR A 76 2.58 8.15 -5.88
C THR A 76 1.53 8.95 -6.66
N PRO A 77 1.89 10.00 -7.39
CA PRO A 77 3.22 10.59 -7.56
C PRO A 77 3.62 11.56 -6.43
N HIS A 78 2.88 11.60 -5.34
CA HIS A 78 3.02 12.63 -4.31
C HIS A 78 4.06 12.31 -3.23
N ARG A 79 4.97 11.38 -3.49
CA ARG A 79 6.00 11.00 -2.52
C ARG A 79 6.81 12.20 -2.03
N ALA A 80 7.09 13.15 -2.92
CA ALA A 80 7.87 14.32 -2.60
C ALA A 80 7.17 15.27 -1.61
N TYR A 81 5.86 15.11 -1.43
CA TYR A 81 5.07 15.92 -0.51
C TYR A 81 4.79 15.21 0.81
N GLU A 82 5.63 14.22 1.14
CA GLU A 82 5.55 13.48 2.40
C GLU A 82 4.24 12.69 2.60
N MET A 83 3.62 12.28 1.53
CA MET A 83 2.45 11.41 1.61
C MET A 83 2.88 9.97 1.87
N ILE A 84 3.48 9.76 3.03
CA ILE A 84 4.09 8.51 3.46
C ILE A 84 3.34 8.00 4.68
N GLY A 85 3.10 6.70 4.71
CA GLY A 85 2.51 6.04 5.86
C GLY A 85 3.29 4.80 6.24
N GLU A 86 2.84 4.17 7.31
CA GLU A 86 3.45 2.95 7.80
C GLU A 86 2.37 1.98 8.22
N LEU A 87 2.46 0.75 7.72
CA LEU A 87 1.60 -0.34 8.15
C LEU A 87 2.36 -1.17 9.18
N ILE A 88 1.80 -1.25 10.38
CA ILE A 88 2.35 -2.09 11.45
C ILE A 88 1.51 -3.37 11.50
N VAL A 89 2.16 -4.50 11.22
CA VAL A 89 1.50 -5.80 11.27
C VAL A 89 1.89 -6.50 12.57
N ASN A 90 0.86 -6.86 13.31
CA ASN A 90 1.02 -7.59 14.57
C ASN A 90 1.14 -9.10 14.34
#